data_00249ca50ba5233c2384fb19e8a53c5d
#
_entry.id   00249ca50ba5233c2384fb19e8a53c5d
#
_cell.length_a   1.000
_cell.length_b   1.000
_cell.length_c   1.000
_cell.angle_alpha   90.00
_cell.angle_beta   90.00
_cell.angle_gamma   90.00
#
_symmetry.space_group_name_H-M   'P 1'
#
loop_
_entity.id
_entity.type
_entity.pdbx_description
1 polymer ?
#
loop_
_entity_poly.entity_id
_entity_poly.type
_entity_poly.pdbx_seq_one_letter_code
_entity_poly.pdbx_strand_id
1 'polypeptide(L)'
;MQWFKTLLLATGIAAVSAGAQAKQTICVFDIVGKSGDVYALMKDYQLAAKNWGADIELKVGTNEAVIAEDFKAGKCDGVSITGMRGRQFNPFTGSLDAIGAITDLKLAVKVMQGLASPTFAKAMVNGKYEVVGVIPVGDAYLLVNDRNINTVAKAAGKKIAVLDYDEAQKIMASQVGAQAVSSDITNFGAKFNNGQVDIIGAPAAAFKPLELYKGLGTKGAIVNYPILQVTGNLIIHPDKFPTGFGQKSREWVKAQLPRAFGILGKMKADIPQKYWMEVPAADKPGYQKLMREARINLTAKGIYDKRMMKLLWQFRCREDAKNFECGLQDENYK
;
A
#
# COMPACT_ATOMS: atom_id res chain seq x y z
N MET A 1 2.01 88.86 5.66
CA MET A 1 1.90 87.76 6.66
C MET A 1 1.15 86.61 5.95
N GLN A 2 1.90 85.71 5.24
CA GLN A 2 1.36 84.59 4.47
C GLN A 2 1.79 83.27 5.14
N TRP A 3 0.79 82.46 5.50
CA TRP A 3 1.02 81.16 6.11
C TRP A 3 1.05 80.11 4.99
N PHE A 4 2.20 79.50 4.79
CA PHE A 4 2.33 78.28 3.94
C PHE A 4 1.91 77.07 4.77
N LYS A 5 0.86 76.32 4.31
CA LYS A 5 0.49 75.03 4.83
C LYS A 5 1.16 73.96 3.93
N THR A 6 2.17 73.30 4.53
CA THR A 6 2.83 72.15 3.89
C THR A 6 1.97 70.89 4.12
N LEU A 7 1.47 70.31 3.02
CA LEU A 7 0.74 69.05 3.04
C LEU A 7 1.76 67.92 2.88
N LEU A 8 1.99 67.15 3.95
CA LEU A 8 2.76 65.90 3.90
C LEU A 8 1.88 64.77 3.36
N LEU A 9 2.12 64.33 2.10
CA LEU A 9 1.58 63.09 1.58
C LEU A 9 2.38 61.92 2.18
N ALA A 10 1.76 61.16 3.08
CA ALA A 10 2.29 59.87 3.55
C ALA A 10 1.90 58.79 2.52
N THR A 11 2.84 58.42 1.65
CA THR A 11 2.73 57.22 0.78
C THR A 11 2.92 55.99 1.65
N GLY A 12 1.83 55.32 2.01
CA GLY A 12 1.86 54.02 2.66
C GLY A 12 2.31 52.94 1.64
N ILE A 13 3.56 52.49 1.80
CA ILE A 13 4.03 51.28 1.09
C ILE A 13 3.41 50.08 1.79
N ALA A 14 2.35 49.51 1.18
CA ALA A 14 1.83 48.23 1.56
C ALA A 14 2.91 47.17 1.20
N ALA A 15 3.70 46.75 2.17
CA ALA A 15 4.58 45.60 2.04
C ALA A 15 3.70 44.35 1.85
N VAL A 16 3.56 43.91 0.62
CA VAL A 16 3.04 42.59 0.31
C VAL A 16 4.09 41.59 0.83
N SER A 17 3.91 41.12 2.06
CA SER A 17 4.66 39.99 2.58
C SER A 17 4.27 38.76 1.72
N ALA A 18 5.09 38.47 0.69
CA ALA A 18 5.11 37.17 0.08
C ALA A 18 5.47 36.18 1.20
N GLY A 19 4.47 35.61 1.83
CA GLY A 19 4.67 34.58 2.85
C GLY A 19 5.51 33.48 2.21
N ALA A 20 6.75 33.32 2.64
CA ALA A 20 7.56 32.17 2.30
C ALA A 20 6.76 30.94 2.73
N GLN A 21 6.17 30.23 1.77
CA GLN A 21 5.41 29.02 2.04
C GLN A 21 6.37 28.01 2.67
N ALA A 22 6.07 27.59 3.90
CA ALA A 22 6.93 26.66 4.61
C ALA A 22 7.08 25.38 3.78
N LYS A 23 8.31 24.92 3.64
CA LYS A 23 8.65 23.69 2.89
C LYS A 23 8.03 22.50 3.60
N GLN A 24 7.26 21.70 2.89
CA GLN A 24 6.65 20.50 3.43
C GLN A 24 7.64 19.33 3.38
N THR A 25 7.73 18.56 4.45
CA THR A 25 8.58 17.38 4.52
C THR A 25 7.74 16.12 4.32
N ILE A 26 8.05 15.31 3.28
CA ILE A 26 7.47 13.98 3.09
C ILE A 26 8.52 12.91 3.40
N CYS A 27 8.23 12.06 4.37
CA CYS A 27 9.03 10.89 4.69
C CYS A 27 8.64 9.72 3.77
N VAL A 28 9.62 9.11 3.13
CA VAL A 28 9.41 8.07 2.11
C VAL A 28 10.03 6.78 2.59
N PHE A 29 9.22 5.74 2.71
CA PHE A 29 9.72 4.38 2.86
C PHE A 29 10.07 3.82 1.48
N ASP A 30 11.30 3.34 1.35
CA ASP A 30 11.73 2.54 0.22
C ASP A 30 12.76 1.51 0.71
N ILE A 31 12.52 0.23 0.41
CA ILE A 31 13.31 -0.91 0.93
C ILE A 31 14.78 -0.84 0.53
N VAL A 32 15.10 -0.16 -0.58
CA VAL A 32 16.47 0.07 -1.06
C VAL A 32 16.90 1.54 -0.93
N GLY A 33 16.12 2.35 -0.23
CA GLY A 33 16.41 3.75 0.05
C GLY A 33 16.40 4.62 -1.20
N LYS A 34 17.42 5.48 -1.36
CA LYS A 34 17.50 6.45 -2.47
C LYS A 34 17.60 5.82 -3.86
N SER A 35 17.93 4.53 -3.94
CA SER A 35 18.07 3.80 -5.21
C SER A 35 16.77 3.11 -5.64
N GLY A 36 15.70 3.23 -4.84
CA GLY A 36 14.45 2.53 -5.09
C GLY A 36 13.49 3.26 -6.02
N ASP A 37 12.56 2.49 -6.58
CA ASP A 37 11.56 2.99 -7.53
C ASP A 37 10.51 3.88 -6.85
N VAL A 38 10.19 3.62 -5.57
CA VAL A 38 9.27 4.47 -4.80
C VAL A 38 9.88 5.85 -4.61
N TYR A 39 11.16 5.92 -4.22
CA TYR A 39 11.85 7.20 -4.06
C TYR A 39 11.99 7.94 -5.40
N ALA A 40 12.27 7.23 -6.50
CA ALA A 40 12.30 7.82 -7.84
C ALA A 40 10.94 8.41 -8.24
N LEU A 41 9.84 7.69 -8.01
CA LEU A 41 8.48 8.19 -8.24
C LEU A 41 8.18 9.43 -7.37
N MET A 42 8.62 9.42 -6.12
CA MET A 42 8.42 10.56 -5.21
C MET A 42 9.23 11.79 -5.61
N LYS A 43 10.35 11.67 -6.31
CA LYS A 43 11.04 12.81 -6.95
C LYS A 43 10.21 13.43 -8.07
N ASP A 44 9.60 12.60 -8.92
CA ASP A 44 8.67 13.09 -9.96
C ASP A 44 7.45 13.79 -9.30
N TYR A 45 6.94 13.22 -8.21
CA TYR A 45 5.86 13.82 -7.40
C TYR A 45 6.25 15.17 -6.81
N GLN A 46 7.44 15.29 -6.25
CA GLN A 46 8.01 16.53 -5.71
C GLN A 46 8.01 17.66 -6.76
N LEU A 47 8.37 17.33 -7.99
CA LEU A 47 8.36 18.28 -9.11
C LEU A 47 6.94 18.69 -9.48
N ALA A 48 6.02 17.74 -9.57
CA ALA A 48 4.63 17.99 -9.89
C ALA A 48 3.92 18.84 -8.82
N ALA A 49 4.23 18.61 -7.54
CA ALA A 49 3.63 19.29 -6.41
C ALA A 49 3.87 20.81 -6.42
N LYS A 50 4.95 21.28 -7.02
CA LYS A 50 5.22 22.73 -7.22
C LYS A 50 4.11 23.41 -8.00
N ASN A 51 3.54 22.74 -9.00
CA ASN A 51 2.42 23.27 -9.79
C ASN A 51 1.11 23.37 -8.98
N TRP A 52 1.07 22.73 -7.82
CA TRP A 52 -0.06 22.76 -6.89
C TRP A 52 0.18 23.68 -5.70
N GLY A 53 1.32 24.38 -5.69
CA GLY A 53 1.70 25.33 -4.65
C GLY A 53 2.38 24.70 -3.44
N ALA A 54 2.92 23.48 -3.53
CA ALA A 54 3.67 22.85 -2.45
C ALA A 54 5.16 22.74 -2.80
N ASP A 55 6.03 23.17 -1.87
CA ASP A 55 7.48 22.95 -1.97
C ASP A 55 7.89 21.82 -1.03
N ILE A 56 8.06 20.63 -1.61
CA ILE A 56 8.26 19.38 -0.86
C ILE A 56 9.74 19.08 -0.72
N GLU A 57 10.13 18.67 0.49
CA GLU A 57 11.41 18.00 0.77
C GLU A 57 11.16 16.52 1.03
N LEU A 58 11.96 15.63 0.42
CA LEU A 58 11.86 14.19 0.61
C LEU A 58 12.93 13.70 1.60
N LYS A 59 12.49 12.98 2.64
CA LYS A 59 13.35 12.23 3.55
C LYS A 59 13.09 10.75 3.36
N VAL A 60 14.06 10.04 2.79
CA VAL A 60 13.93 8.60 2.53
C VAL A 60 14.56 7.79 3.66
N GLY A 61 13.94 6.67 3.99
CA GLY A 61 14.47 5.67 4.92
C GLY A 61 14.04 4.27 4.55
N THR A 62 14.78 3.29 5.07
CA THR A 62 14.57 1.84 4.84
C THR A 62 13.82 1.16 5.98
N ASN A 63 13.57 1.86 7.09
CA ASN A 63 12.78 1.37 8.21
C ASN A 63 11.40 2.01 8.23
N GLU A 64 10.40 1.26 7.79
CA GLU A 64 9.02 1.76 7.69
C GLU A 64 8.41 2.13 9.04
N ALA A 65 8.73 1.40 10.10
CA ALA A 65 8.20 1.67 11.44
C ALA A 65 8.66 3.04 11.93
N VAL A 66 9.95 3.35 11.78
CA VAL A 66 10.51 4.66 12.16
C VAL A 66 9.84 5.78 11.36
N ILE A 67 9.69 5.60 10.05
CA ILE A 67 9.05 6.59 9.16
C ILE A 67 7.60 6.84 9.57
N ALA A 68 6.84 5.80 9.88
CA ALA A 68 5.45 5.93 10.31
C ALA A 68 5.33 6.65 11.66
N GLU A 69 6.22 6.37 12.62
CA GLU A 69 6.24 7.05 13.92
C GLU A 69 6.70 8.51 13.79
N ASP A 70 7.66 8.83 12.92
CA ASP A 70 8.06 10.20 12.63
C ASP A 70 6.91 11.03 12.03
N PHE A 71 6.12 10.45 11.14
CA PHE A 71 4.91 11.09 10.61
C PHE A 71 3.85 11.30 11.70
N LYS A 72 3.59 10.29 12.50
CA LYS A 72 2.63 10.35 13.61
C LYS A 72 2.99 11.40 14.64
N ALA A 73 4.30 11.57 14.90
CA ALA A 73 4.86 12.58 15.79
C ALA A 73 4.93 13.99 15.16
N GLY A 74 4.53 14.17 13.90
CA GLY A 74 4.57 15.46 13.20
C GLY A 74 5.96 15.92 12.76
N LYS A 75 6.96 15.02 12.73
CA LYS A 75 8.30 15.33 12.18
C LYS A 75 8.31 15.34 10.65
N CYS A 76 7.28 14.74 10.03
CA CYS A 76 7.01 14.78 8.60
C CYS A 76 5.59 15.29 8.40
N ASP A 77 5.38 16.15 7.40
CA ASP A 77 4.06 16.67 7.02
C ASP A 77 3.29 15.67 6.15
N GLY A 78 4.01 14.75 5.53
CA GLY A 78 3.46 13.64 4.77
C GLY A 78 4.33 12.40 4.87
N VAL A 79 3.76 11.24 4.47
CA VAL A 79 4.43 9.95 4.50
C VAL A 79 4.03 9.09 3.31
N SER A 80 4.99 8.38 2.73
CA SER A 80 4.76 7.30 1.75
C SER A 80 5.17 5.97 2.39
N ILE A 81 4.19 5.11 2.67
CA ILE A 81 4.35 3.81 3.36
C ILE A 81 3.44 2.76 2.74
N THR A 82 3.60 1.47 3.12
CA THR A 82 2.70 0.41 2.67
C THR A 82 1.26 0.65 3.15
N GLY A 83 0.28 0.18 2.38
CA GLY A 83 -1.15 0.25 2.75
C GLY A 83 -1.43 -0.46 4.08
N MET A 84 -0.78 -1.59 4.32
CA MET A 84 -0.89 -2.33 5.58
C MET A 84 -0.45 -1.48 6.78
N ARG A 85 0.69 -0.79 6.69
CA ARG A 85 1.16 0.15 7.73
C ARG A 85 0.28 1.41 7.78
N GLY A 86 -0.20 1.86 6.62
CA GLY A 86 -1.10 3.01 6.46
C GLY A 86 -2.48 2.83 7.10
N ARG A 87 -2.90 1.57 7.35
CA ARG A 87 -4.22 1.24 7.95
C ARG A 87 -4.46 1.95 9.28
N GLN A 88 -3.44 2.17 10.08
CA GLN A 88 -3.54 2.91 11.35
C GLN A 88 -3.94 4.37 11.15
N PHE A 89 -3.66 4.97 10.00
CA PHE A 89 -3.99 6.36 9.66
C PHE A 89 -5.31 6.46 8.90
N ASN A 90 -5.56 5.51 7.99
CA ASN A 90 -6.83 5.42 7.26
C ASN A 90 -7.21 3.95 7.05
N PRO A 91 -8.16 3.41 7.86
CA PRO A 91 -8.62 2.02 7.72
C PRO A 91 -9.23 1.70 6.36
N PHE A 92 -9.89 2.68 5.70
CA PHE A 92 -10.52 2.48 4.40
C PHE A 92 -9.48 2.12 3.34
N THR A 93 -8.47 2.95 3.11
CA THR A 93 -7.42 2.66 2.12
C THR A 93 -6.49 1.53 2.57
N GLY A 94 -6.22 1.39 3.87
CA GLY A 94 -5.44 0.29 4.42
C GLY A 94 -6.12 -1.09 4.32
N SER A 95 -7.40 -1.14 3.92
CA SER A 95 -8.11 -2.38 3.64
C SER A 95 -8.07 -2.78 2.16
N LEU A 96 -7.40 -2.02 1.29
CA LEU A 96 -7.15 -2.44 -0.10
C LEU A 96 -6.31 -3.71 -0.19
N ASP A 97 -5.41 -3.90 0.77
CA ASP A 97 -4.51 -5.05 0.87
C ASP A 97 -5.21 -6.28 1.50
N ALA A 98 -6.55 -6.29 1.52
CA ALA A 98 -7.30 -7.41 2.07
C ALA A 98 -7.10 -8.68 1.23
N ILE A 99 -6.92 -9.81 1.91
CA ILE A 99 -6.60 -11.10 1.30
C ILE A 99 -7.66 -11.50 0.25
N GLY A 100 -7.21 -11.82 -0.97
CA GLY A 100 -8.06 -12.24 -2.09
C GLY A 100 -9.11 -11.21 -2.52
N ALA A 101 -9.02 -9.96 -2.07
CA ALA A 101 -10.00 -8.93 -2.40
C ALA A 101 -9.80 -8.35 -3.82
N ILE A 102 -8.56 -8.26 -4.27
CA ILE A 102 -8.17 -7.89 -5.63
C ILE A 102 -7.49 -9.11 -6.26
N THR A 103 -8.13 -9.70 -7.25
CA THR A 103 -7.80 -11.02 -7.78
C THR A 103 -6.89 -10.99 -9.00
N ASP A 104 -6.80 -9.83 -9.66
CA ASP A 104 -6.01 -9.69 -10.89
C ASP A 104 -5.65 -8.22 -11.16
N LEU A 105 -4.70 -8.04 -12.09
CA LEU A 105 -4.18 -6.73 -12.48
C LEU A 105 -5.27 -5.79 -13.04
N LYS A 106 -6.22 -6.31 -13.82
CA LYS A 106 -7.28 -5.48 -14.42
C LYS A 106 -8.17 -4.88 -13.35
N LEU A 107 -8.53 -5.68 -12.35
CA LEU A 107 -9.30 -5.24 -11.19
C LEU A 107 -8.49 -4.22 -10.37
N ALA A 108 -7.20 -4.47 -10.12
CA ALA A 108 -6.31 -3.55 -9.39
C ALA A 108 -6.28 -2.16 -10.04
N VAL A 109 -6.07 -2.11 -11.37
CA VAL A 109 -6.09 -0.85 -12.13
C VAL A 109 -7.40 -0.11 -11.96
N LYS A 110 -8.55 -0.78 -12.13
CA LYS A 110 -9.88 -0.15 -12.02
C LYS A 110 -10.17 0.38 -10.64
N VAL A 111 -9.84 -0.39 -9.61
CA VAL A 111 -10.03 0.02 -8.22
C VAL A 111 -9.20 1.27 -7.92
N MET A 112 -7.89 1.24 -8.21
CA MET A 112 -7.00 2.37 -7.90
C MET A 112 -7.36 3.63 -8.71
N GLN A 113 -7.73 3.48 -9.99
CA GLN A 113 -8.23 4.59 -10.80
C GLN A 113 -9.53 5.17 -10.23
N GLY A 114 -10.44 4.29 -9.79
CA GLY A 114 -11.71 4.69 -9.17
C GLY A 114 -11.51 5.51 -7.90
N LEU A 115 -10.59 5.08 -7.04
CA LEU A 115 -10.30 5.74 -5.76
C LEU A 115 -9.76 7.17 -5.91
N ALA A 116 -9.18 7.52 -7.04
CA ALA A 116 -8.76 8.89 -7.33
C ALA A 116 -9.93 9.83 -7.63
N SER A 117 -11.15 9.31 -7.82
CA SER A 117 -12.35 10.13 -8.07
C SER A 117 -12.69 11.00 -6.86
N PRO A 118 -13.17 12.26 -7.09
CA PRO A 118 -13.69 13.11 -6.02
C PRO A 118 -14.80 12.46 -5.18
N THR A 119 -15.52 11.49 -5.73
CA THR A 119 -16.56 10.71 -5.04
C THR A 119 -16.03 10.05 -3.76
N PHE A 120 -14.77 9.66 -3.75
CA PHE A 120 -14.14 9.02 -2.59
C PHE A 120 -13.38 10.00 -1.69
N ALA A 121 -13.32 11.30 -2.01
CA ALA A 121 -12.55 12.29 -1.26
C ALA A 121 -12.83 12.25 0.25
N LYS A 122 -14.11 12.10 0.64
CA LYS A 122 -14.49 11.97 2.07
C LYS A 122 -13.93 10.72 2.73
N ALA A 123 -13.85 9.59 2.03
CA ALA A 123 -13.31 8.35 2.56
C ALA A 123 -11.78 8.37 2.66
N MET A 124 -11.11 9.25 1.90
CA MET A 124 -9.67 9.46 1.99
C MET A 124 -9.26 10.23 3.25
N VAL A 125 -10.18 10.88 3.95
CA VAL A 125 -9.91 11.62 5.19
C VAL A 125 -10.30 10.78 6.41
N ASN A 126 -9.40 10.70 7.37
CA ASN A 126 -9.66 10.08 8.68
C ASN A 126 -8.99 10.92 9.78
N GLY A 127 -9.80 11.65 10.57
CA GLY A 127 -9.30 12.59 11.56
C GLY A 127 -8.38 13.64 10.94
N LYS A 128 -7.15 13.71 11.40
CA LYS A 128 -6.13 14.66 10.94
C LYS A 128 -5.29 14.17 9.74
N TYR A 129 -5.65 13.07 9.13
CA TYR A 129 -4.91 12.44 8.03
C TYR A 129 -5.74 12.43 6.75
N GLU A 130 -5.09 12.67 5.62
CA GLU A 130 -5.67 12.53 4.29
C GLU A 130 -4.79 11.65 3.42
N VAL A 131 -5.37 10.61 2.81
CA VAL A 131 -4.69 9.82 1.78
C VAL A 131 -4.80 10.55 0.45
N VAL A 132 -3.66 10.99 -0.05
CA VAL A 132 -3.57 11.78 -1.28
C VAL A 132 -3.04 10.99 -2.47
N GLY A 133 -2.75 9.71 -2.27
CA GLY A 133 -2.34 8.80 -3.33
C GLY A 133 -2.36 7.36 -2.86
N VAL A 134 -2.77 6.46 -3.78
CA VAL A 134 -2.65 5.01 -3.62
C VAL A 134 -1.89 4.49 -4.83
N ILE A 135 -0.75 3.86 -4.60
CA ILE A 135 0.13 3.31 -5.63
C ILE A 135 0.22 1.79 -5.49
N PRO A 136 0.35 1.03 -6.59
CA PRO A 136 0.57 -0.41 -6.51
C PRO A 136 2.03 -0.68 -6.09
N VAL A 137 2.22 -1.69 -5.23
CA VAL A 137 3.53 -2.31 -4.93
C VAL A 137 3.62 -3.70 -5.55
N GLY A 138 2.48 -4.29 -5.89
CA GLY A 138 2.34 -5.50 -6.69
C GLY A 138 1.63 -6.63 -5.97
N ASP A 139 1.33 -7.67 -6.74
CA ASP A 139 0.73 -8.89 -6.19
C ASP A 139 1.69 -9.58 -5.23
N ALA A 140 1.20 -9.94 -4.05
CA ALA A 140 1.94 -10.79 -3.12
C ALA A 140 1.63 -12.27 -3.37
N TYR A 141 2.67 -13.07 -3.28
CA TYR A 141 2.66 -14.52 -3.43
C TYR A 141 3.18 -15.17 -2.16
N LEU A 142 2.78 -16.43 -1.91
CA LEU A 142 3.45 -17.24 -0.91
C LEU A 142 4.74 -17.81 -1.51
N LEU A 143 5.85 -17.60 -0.81
CA LEU A 143 7.13 -18.22 -1.07
C LEU A 143 7.34 -19.29 -0.01
N VAL A 144 7.67 -20.50 -0.43
CA VAL A 144 7.89 -21.66 0.46
C VAL A 144 9.31 -22.18 0.26
N ASN A 145 10.00 -22.57 1.34
CA ASN A 145 11.35 -23.14 1.29
C ASN A 145 11.36 -24.60 0.81
N ASP A 146 10.19 -25.24 0.79
CA ASP A 146 9.97 -26.59 0.25
C ASP A 146 8.68 -26.61 -0.59
N ARG A 147 8.80 -26.96 -1.90
CA ARG A 147 7.63 -27.02 -2.82
C ARG A 147 6.63 -28.13 -2.49
N ASN A 148 6.94 -29.01 -1.53
CA ASN A 148 5.95 -29.91 -0.96
C ASN A 148 4.89 -29.19 -0.13
N ILE A 149 5.14 -27.93 0.29
CA ILE A 149 4.13 -27.06 0.91
C ILE A 149 3.29 -26.43 -0.22
N ASN A 150 2.51 -27.25 -0.91
CA ASN A 150 1.78 -26.87 -2.12
C ASN A 150 0.26 -26.81 -1.95
N THR A 151 -0.25 -27.01 -0.75
CA THR A 151 -1.65 -26.85 -0.38
C THR A 151 -1.78 -26.14 0.94
N VAL A 152 -2.97 -25.55 1.20
CA VAL A 152 -3.28 -24.90 2.48
C VAL A 152 -3.09 -25.85 3.65
N ALA A 153 -3.53 -27.11 3.52
CA ALA A 153 -3.40 -28.12 4.58
C ALA A 153 -1.92 -28.41 4.95
N LYS A 154 -1.01 -28.32 4.00
CA LYS A 154 0.42 -28.54 4.24
C LYS A 154 1.13 -27.34 4.89
N ALA A 155 0.46 -26.21 5.02
CA ALA A 155 0.94 -25.08 5.81
C ALA A 155 0.78 -25.32 7.33
N ALA A 156 -0.08 -26.27 7.74
CA ALA A 156 -0.26 -26.61 9.15
C ALA A 156 1.08 -27.04 9.80
N GLY A 157 1.38 -26.47 10.96
CA GLY A 157 2.62 -26.70 11.70
C GLY A 157 3.86 -26.02 11.10
N LYS A 158 3.78 -25.41 9.92
CA LYS A 158 4.90 -24.66 9.31
C LYS A 158 5.03 -23.28 9.91
N LYS A 159 6.26 -22.76 9.96
CA LYS A 159 6.56 -21.40 10.42
C LYS A 159 6.32 -20.41 9.29
N ILE A 160 5.44 -19.42 9.51
CA ILE A 160 5.16 -18.35 8.56
C ILE A 160 5.56 -16.99 9.18
N ALA A 161 6.36 -16.21 8.46
CA ALA A 161 6.64 -14.85 8.88
C ALA A 161 5.37 -14.00 8.74
N VAL A 162 5.01 -13.30 9.81
CA VAL A 162 3.89 -12.35 9.86
C VAL A 162 4.40 -10.99 10.32
N LEU A 163 3.92 -9.93 9.71
CA LEU A 163 4.29 -8.58 10.12
C LEU A 163 3.69 -8.30 11.52
N ASP A 164 4.54 -7.89 12.45
CA ASP A 164 4.19 -7.72 13.87
C ASP A 164 3.07 -6.72 14.13
N TYR A 165 2.90 -5.75 13.24
CA TYR A 165 1.85 -4.73 13.27
C TYR A 165 0.58 -5.11 12.50
N ASP A 166 0.57 -6.24 11.75
CA ASP A 166 -0.59 -6.66 10.96
C ASP A 166 -1.31 -7.85 11.59
N GLU A 167 -2.34 -7.53 12.37
CA GLU A 167 -3.18 -8.52 13.05
C GLU A 167 -3.89 -9.47 12.07
N ALA A 168 -4.18 -9.00 10.83
CA ALA A 168 -4.78 -9.84 9.81
C ALA A 168 -3.89 -11.03 9.45
N GLN A 169 -2.58 -10.82 9.28
CA GLN A 169 -1.63 -11.90 8.98
C GLN A 169 -1.53 -12.91 10.11
N LYS A 170 -1.53 -12.48 11.37
CA LYS A 170 -1.49 -13.37 12.54
C LYS A 170 -2.73 -14.28 12.58
N ILE A 171 -3.91 -13.69 12.38
CA ILE A 171 -5.17 -14.43 12.36
C ILE A 171 -5.19 -15.43 11.21
N MET A 172 -4.78 -15.02 10.02
CA MET A 172 -4.72 -15.91 8.84
C MET A 172 -3.75 -17.06 9.04
N ALA A 173 -2.56 -16.83 9.59
CA ALA A 173 -1.60 -17.88 9.91
C ALA A 173 -2.20 -18.91 10.89
N SER A 174 -2.89 -18.43 11.93
CA SER A 174 -3.58 -19.29 12.89
C SER A 174 -4.72 -20.10 12.25
N GLN A 175 -5.50 -19.51 11.33
CA GLN A 175 -6.60 -20.20 10.65
C GLN A 175 -6.15 -21.40 9.79
N VAL A 176 -4.94 -21.34 9.24
CA VAL A 176 -4.36 -22.46 8.48
C VAL A 176 -3.51 -23.39 9.35
N GLY A 177 -3.52 -23.21 10.68
CA GLY A 177 -2.74 -24.00 11.61
C GLY A 177 -1.23 -23.81 11.52
N ALA A 178 -0.77 -22.71 10.90
CA ALA A 178 0.63 -22.36 10.82
C ALA A 178 1.11 -21.65 12.10
N GLN A 179 2.41 -21.72 12.36
CA GLN A 179 3.06 -21.03 13.46
C GLN A 179 3.48 -19.62 13.01
N ALA A 180 2.81 -18.60 13.51
CA ALA A 180 3.15 -17.21 13.21
C ALA A 180 4.49 -16.85 13.87
N VAL A 181 5.46 -16.41 13.08
CA VAL A 181 6.75 -15.88 13.54
C VAL A 181 6.76 -14.38 13.32
N SER A 182 6.72 -13.61 14.41
CA SER A 182 6.75 -12.16 14.38
C SER A 182 7.95 -11.66 13.57
N SER A 183 7.71 -10.75 12.67
CA SER A 183 8.70 -10.20 11.74
C SER A 183 8.34 -8.76 11.42
N ASP A 184 9.25 -8.04 10.82
CA ASP A 184 9.00 -6.76 10.19
C ASP A 184 9.54 -6.73 8.75
N ILE A 185 9.29 -5.64 8.07
CA ILE A 185 9.69 -5.50 6.66
C ILE A 185 11.22 -5.51 6.47
N THR A 186 12.00 -5.21 7.52
CA THR A 186 13.46 -5.19 7.46
C THR A 186 14.09 -6.57 7.67
N ASN A 187 13.35 -7.53 8.27
CA ASN A 187 13.92 -8.82 8.67
C ASN A 187 13.20 -10.07 8.13
N PHE A 188 11.95 -9.97 7.64
CA PHE A 188 11.19 -11.15 7.18
C PHE A 188 11.89 -11.91 6.06
N GLY A 189 12.51 -11.20 5.11
CA GLY A 189 13.28 -11.81 4.02
C GLY A 189 14.53 -12.53 4.53
N ALA A 190 15.26 -11.93 5.47
CA ALA A 190 16.42 -12.55 6.09
C ALA A 190 16.04 -13.81 6.89
N LYS A 191 14.92 -13.79 7.63
CA LYS A 191 14.41 -14.98 8.33
C LYS A 191 14.12 -16.13 7.38
N PHE A 192 13.53 -15.83 6.21
CA PHE A 192 13.27 -16.82 5.18
C PHE A 192 14.57 -17.35 4.56
N ASN A 193 15.48 -16.45 4.17
CA ASN A 193 16.77 -16.81 3.57
C ASN A 193 17.63 -17.69 4.49
N ASN A 194 17.50 -17.53 5.81
CA ASN A 194 18.23 -18.30 6.82
C ASN A 194 17.46 -19.52 7.35
N GLY A 195 16.29 -19.86 6.75
CA GLY A 195 15.50 -21.02 7.17
C GLY A 195 14.86 -20.92 8.56
N GLN A 196 14.73 -19.71 9.11
CA GLN A 196 14.05 -19.49 10.40
C GLN A 196 12.53 -19.57 10.26
N VAL A 197 12.02 -19.36 9.06
CA VAL A 197 10.62 -19.56 8.66
C VAL A 197 10.55 -20.37 7.37
N ASP A 198 9.46 -21.12 7.22
CA ASP A 198 9.21 -21.97 6.05
C ASP A 198 8.48 -21.25 4.94
N ILE A 199 7.67 -20.25 5.31
CA ILE A 199 6.75 -19.54 4.43
C ILE A 199 6.85 -18.03 4.67
N ILE A 200 6.85 -17.26 3.58
CA ILE A 200 6.63 -15.80 3.62
C ILE A 200 5.60 -15.37 2.57
N GLY A 201 4.89 -14.28 2.84
CA GLY A 201 4.13 -13.54 1.84
C GLY A 201 4.96 -12.36 1.34
N ALA A 202 5.21 -12.27 0.03
CA ALA A 202 6.00 -11.16 -0.52
C ALA A 202 5.55 -10.77 -1.93
N PRO A 203 5.58 -9.49 -2.30
CA PRO A 203 5.39 -9.06 -3.67
C PRO A 203 6.61 -9.40 -4.54
N ALA A 204 6.38 -9.57 -5.85
CA ALA A 204 7.46 -9.83 -6.81
C ALA A 204 8.56 -8.73 -6.76
N ALA A 205 8.19 -7.49 -6.43
CA ALA A 205 9.11 -6.38 -6.26
C ALA A 205 10.16 -6.60 -5.14
N ALA A 206 9.85 -7.44 -4.15
CA ALA A 206 10.77 -7.77 -3.06
C ALA A 206 11.78 -8.88 -3.41
N PHE A 207 11.54 -9.62 -4.51
CA PHE A 207 12.32 -10.83 -4.85
C PHE A 207 13.83 -10.57 -4.97
N LYS A 208 14.23 -9.60 -5.80
CA LYS A 208 15.64 -9.25 -6.00
C LYS A 208 16.22 -8.45 -4.82
N PRO A 209 15.57 -7.37 -4.33
CA PRO A 209 16.12 -6.55 -3.25
C PRO A 209 16.37 -7.32 -1.95
N LEU A 210 15.50 -8.28 -1.63
CA LEU A 210 15.65 -9.13 -0.42
C LEU A 210 16.33 -10.46 -0.71
N GLU A 211 16.83 -10.68 -1.93
CA GLU A 211 17.51 -11.91 -2.34
C GLU A 211 16.72 -13.19 -2.00
N LEU A 212 15.38 -13.16 -2.15
CA LEU A 212 14.50 -14.25 -1.69
C LEU A 212 14.77 -15.58 -2.39
N TYR A 213 15.49 -15.58 -3.51
CA TYR A 213 16.00 -16.79 -4.15
C TYR A 213 16.93 -17.62 -3.25
N LYS A 214 17.58 -17.00 -2.24
CA LYS A 214 18.41 -17.72 -1.27
C LYS A 214 17.56 -18.64 -0.38
N GLY A 215 16.44 -18.14 0.15
CA GLY A 215 15.50 -18.93 0.94
C GLY A 215 14.76 -20.00 0.12
N LEU A 216 14.48 -19.74 -1.15
CA LEU A 216 13.93 -20.75 -2.06
C LEU A 216 14.94 -21.87 -2.34
N GLY A 217 16.22 -21.54 -2.49
CA GLY A 217 17.26 -22.52 -2.82
C GLY A 217 16.90 -23.37 -4.04
N THR A 218 17.11 -24.69 -3.94
CA THR A 218 16.79 -25.67 -5.00
C THR A 218 15.45 -26.40 -4.77
N LYS A 219 14.91 -26.33 -3.55
CA LYS A 219 13.70 -27.08 -3.15
C LYS A 219 12.46 -26.22 -3.04
N GLY A 220 12.64 -24.91 -2.85
CA GLY A 220 11.53 -23.97 -2.65
C GLY A 220 10.80 -23.61 -3.92
N ALA A 221 9.69 -22.89 -3.73
CA ALA A 221 8.86 -22.39 -4.83
C ALA A 221 8.10 -21.11 -4.43
N ILE A 222 7.64 -20.39 -5.46
CA ILE A 222 6.67 -19.32 -5.37
C ILE A 222 5.34 -19.89 -5.86
N VAL A 223 4.33 -19.90 -5.01
CA VAL A 223 2.98 -20.37 -5.36
C VAL A 223 2.38 -19.36 -6.34
N ASN A 224 2.16 -19.75 -7.59
CA ASN A 224 1.63 -18.88 -8.63
C ASN A 224 0.11 -18.64 -8.47
N TYR A 225 -0.22 -18.09 -7.32
CA TYR A 225 -1.55 -17.66 -6.94
C TYR A 225 -1.45 -16.41 -6.06
N PRO A 226 -1.83 -15.23 -6.56
CA PRO A 226 -1.73 -14.01 -5.78
C PRO A 226 -2.68 -14.07 -4.59
N ILE A 227 -2.16 -13.77 -3.40
CA ILE A 227 -2.95 -13.79 -2.17
C ILE A 227 -3.55 -12.42 -1.83
N LEU A 228 -2.90 -11.34 -2.23
CA LEU A 228 -3.39 -9.96 -2.08
C LEU A 228 -2.61 -9.02 -3.01
N GLN A 229 -3.17 -7.83 -3.22
CA GLN A 229 -2.49 -6.73 -3.88
C GLN A 229 -1.85 -5.83 -2.80
N VAL A 230 -0.52 -5.78 -2.74
CA VAL A 230 0.17 -4.82 -1.86
C VAL A 230 0.06 -3.43 -2.46
N THR A 231 -0.32 -2.46 -1.63
CA THR A 231 -0.40 -1.04 -2.00
C THR A 231 0.56 -0.18 -1.19
N GLY A 232 0.91 0.98 -1.73
CA GLY A 232 1.52 2.09 -1.01
C GLY A 232 0.50 3.21 -0.84
N ASN A 233 0.52 3.85 0.31
CA ASN A 233 -0.31 5.01 0.60
C ASN A 233 0.57 6.23 0.80
N LEU A 234 0.24 7.32 0.08
CA LEU A 234 0.76 8.64 0.34
C LEU A 234 -0.25 9.38 1.23
N ILE A 235 0.15 9.69 2.45
CA ILE A 235 -0.72 10.25 3.50
C ILE A 235 -0.12 11.57 3.95
N ILE A 236 -0.96 12.57 4.20
CA ILE A 236 -0.52 13.89 4.65
C ILE A 236 -1.31 14.39 5.87
N HIS A 237 -0.76 15.39 6.55
CA HIS A 237 -1.50 16.31 7.41
C HIS A 237 -2.04 17.43 6.52
N PRO A 238 -3.36 17.44 6.16
CA PRO A 238 -3.88 18.35 5.13
C PRO A 238 -3.76 19.83 5.48
N ASP A 239 -3.68 20.18 6.77
CA ASP A 239 -3.45 21.55 7.25
C ASP A 239 -2.06 22.10 6.91
N LYS A 240 -1.11 21.24 6.53
CA LYS A 240 0.25 21.60 6.09
C LYS A 240 0.36 21.86 4.59
N PHE A 241 -0.67 21.55 3.82
CA PHE A 241 -0.64 21.63 2.38
C PHE A 241 -1.67 22.63 1.83
N PRO A 242 -1.47 23.15 0.61
CA PRO A 242 -2.42 24.07 -0.02
C PRO A 242 -3.82 23.48 -0.17
N THR A 243 -4.84 24.34 -0.10
CA THR A 243 -6.25 23.92 -0.33
C THR A 243 -6.39 23.19 -1.66
N GLY A 244 -7.08 22.04 -1.64
CA GLY A 244 -7.32 21.21 -2.83
C GLY A 244 -6.11 20.36 -3.24
N PHE A 245 -5.00 20.40 -2.51
CA PHE A 245 -3.80 19.61 -2.80
C PHE A 245 -4.13 18.12 -2.91
N GLY A 246 -4.90 17.57 -1.97
CA GLY A 246 -5.21 16.13 -1.95
C GLY A 246 -5.85 15.62 -3.23
N GLN A 247 -6.80 16.34 -3.82
CA GLN A 247 -7.45 15.92 -5.06
C GLN A 247 -6.48 16.00 -6.25
N LYS A 248 -5.71 17.09 -6.39
CA LYS A 248 -4.70 17.23 -7.45
C LYS A 248 -3.65 16.12 -7.36
N SER A 249 -3.25 15.77 -6.15
CA SER A 249 -2.32 14.66 -5.90
C SER A 249 -2.91 13.33 -6.36
N ARG A 250 -4.15 12.99 -5.98
CA ARG A 250 -4.82 11.74 -6.40
C ARG A 250 -4.94 11.64 -7.93
N GLU A 251 -5.24 12.73 -8.61
CA GLU A 251 -5.30 12.78 -10.07
C GLU A 251 -3.93 12.54 -10.72
N TRP A 252 -2.88 13.15 -10.17
CA TRP A 252 -1.53 12.90 -10.65
C TRP A 252 -1.11 11.44 -10.44
N VAL A 253 -1.34 10.89 -9.24
CA VAL A 253 -1.04 9.49 -8.93
C VAL A 253 -1.80 8.55 -9.88
N LYS A 254 -3.09 8.82 -10.15
CA LYS A 254 -3.87 8.08 -11.14
C LYS A 254 -3.20 8.06 -12.51
N ALA A 255 -2.63 9.18 -12.95
CA ALA A 255 -1.93 9.27 -14.23
C ALA A 255 -0.63 8.45 -14.26
N GLN A 256 -0.02 8.16 -13.10
CA GLN A 256 1.19 7.33 -13.01
C GLN A 256 0.90 5.82 -12.96
N LEU A 257 -0.34 5.39 -12.70
CA LEU A 257 -0.68 3.97 -12.55
C LEU A 257 -0.24 3.08 -13.73
N PRO A 258 -0.42 3.47 -15.01
CA PRO A 258 0.04 2.64 -16.13
C PRO A 258 1.55 2.38 -16.08
N ARG A 259 2.36 3.40 -15.76
CA ARG A 259 3.82 3.28 -15.61
C ARG A 259 4.16 2.35 -14.43
N ALA A 260 3.52 2.55 -13.28
CA ALA A 260 3.77 1.74 -12.09
C ALA A 260 3.45 0.26 -12.32
N PHE A 261 2.30 -0.05 -12.90
CA PHE A 261 1.94 -1.44 -13.24
C PHE A 261 2.84 -2.04 -14.30
N GLY A 262 3.32 -1.25 -15.26
CA GLY A 262 4.31 -1.69 -16.26
C GLY A 262 5.64 -2.10 -15.62
N ILE A 263 6.13 -1.35 -14.62
CA ILE A 263 7.34 -1.68 -13.85
C ILE A 263 7.13 -2.98 -13.07
N LEU A 264 6.02 -3.11 -12.37
CA LEU A 264 5.70 -4.32 -11.58
C LEU A 264 5.57 -5.57 -12.46
N GLY A 265 4.99 -5.44 -13.66
CA GLY A 265 4.91 -6.52 -14.63
C GLY A 265 6.30 -7.01 -15.06
N LYS A 266 7.24 -6.09 -15.29
CA LYS A 266 8.64 -6.44 -15.59
C LYS A 266 9.32 -7.14 -14.41
N MET A 267 9.17 -6.61 -13.19
CA MET A 267 9.73 -7.24 -11.99
C MET A 267 9.25 -8.67 -11.79
N LYS A 268 7.96 -8.94 -12.05
CA LYS A 268 7.41 -10.30 -12.02
C LYS A 268 7.99 -11.17 -13.12
N ALA A 269 8.07 -10.67 -14.34
CA ALA A 269 8.62 -11.41 -15.49
C ALA A 269 10.12 -11.75 -15.34
N ASP A 270 10.85 -10.95 -14.59
CA ASP A 270 12.26 -11.16 -14.29
C ASP A 270 12.53 -12.31 -13.30
N ILE A 271 11.50 -12.82 -12.61
CA ILE A 271 11.64 -13.96 -11.71
C ILE A 271 11.75 -15.24 -12.55
N PRO A 272 12.86 -16.01 -12.43
CA PRO A 272 13.05 -17.21 -13.24
C PRO A 272 11.92 -18.23 -13.10
N GLN A 273 11.45 -18.80 -14.23
CA GLN A 273 10.32 -19.72 -14.28
C GLN A 273 10.48 -20.95 -13.35
N LYS A 274 11.71 -21.40 -13.12
CA LYS A 274 12.01 -22.54 -12.22
C LYS A 274 11.49 -22.38 -10.79
N TYR A 275 11.30 -21.14 -10.32
CA TYR A 275 10.79 -20.86 -8.98
C TYR A 275 9.26 -20.92 -8.90
N TRP A 276 8.56 -20.74 -10.01
CA TRP A 276 7.10 -20.75 -10.01
C TRP A 276 6.55 -22.16 -9.86
N MET A 277 5.49 -22.29 -9.05
CA MET A 277 4.75 -23.52 -8.84
C MET A 277 3.27 -23.24 -9.05
N GLU A 278 2.67 -23.91 -10.03
CA GLU A 278 1.25 -23.74 -10.35
C GLU A 278 0.35 -24.36 -9.28
N VAL A 279 -0.74 -23.69 -8.98
CA VAL A 279 -1.84 -24.26 -8.19
C VAL A 279 -2.75 -25.05 -9.13
N PRO A 280 -3.00 -26.34 -8.85
CA PRO A 280 -3.93 -27.14 -9.64
C PRO A 280 -5.30 -26.45 -9.74
N ALA A 281 -5.93 -26.53 -10.90
CA ALA A 281 -7.23 -25.87 -11.12
C ALA A 281 -8.30 -26.34 -10.12
N ALA A 282 -8.26 -27.61 -9.71
CA ALA A 282 -9.16 -28.19 -8.71
C ALA A 282 -9.01 -27.57 -7.30
N ASP A 283 -7.83 -27.03 -6.97
CA ASP A 283 -7.55 -26.48 -5.63
C ASP A 283 -7.90 -24.99 -5.54
N LYS A 284 -7.97 -24.28 -6.67
CA LYS A 284 -8.23 -22.81 -6.70
C LYS A 284 -9.53 -22.40 -5.99
N PRO A 285 -10.67 -23.12 -6.12
CA PRO A 285 -11.89 -22.78 -5.38
C PRO A 285 -11.70 -22.84 -3.86
N GLY A 286 -10.88 -23.81 -3.37
CA GLY A 286 -10.55 -23.91 -1.94
C GLY A 286 -9.79 -22.68 -1.43
N TYR A 287 -8.81 -22.18 -2.19
CA TYR A 287 -8.10 -20.94 -1.87
C TYR A 287 -9.04 -19.73 -1.85
N GLN A 288 -9.91 -19.61 -2.86
CA GLN A 288 -10.89 -18.51 -2.94
C GLN A 288 -11.82 -18.51 -1.73
N LYS A 289 -12.38 -19.68 -1.39
CA LYS A 289 -13.26 -19.84 -0.22
C LYS A 289 -12.55 -19.42 1.09
N LEU A 290 -11.33 -19.92 1.31
CA LEU A 290 -10.54 -19.60 2.50
C LEU A 290 -10.29 -18.10 2.62
N MET A 291 -9.85 -17.45 1.54
CA MET A 291 -9.58 -16.01 1.55
C MET A 291 -10.85 -15.18 1.78
N ARG A 292 -11.99 -15.61 1.20
CA ARG A 292 -13.28 -14.98 1.44
C ARG A 292 -13.69 -15.09 2.92
N GLU A 293 -13.63 -16.27 3.51
CA GLU A 293 -13.95 -16.50 4.91
C GLU A 293 -13.05 -15.67 5.83
N ALA A 294 -11.76 -15.56 5.50
CA ALA A 294 -10.84 -14.69 6.21
C ALA A 294 -11.24 -13.21 6.11
N ARG A 295 -11.61 -12.70 4.91
CA ARG A 295 -12.08 -11.32 4.75
C ARG A 295 -13.32 -11.03 5.59
N ILE A 296 -14.31 -11.92 5.57
CA ILE A 296 -15.54 -11.76 6.37
C ILE A 296 -15.21 -11.71 7.85
N ASN A 297 -14.41 -12.66 8.35
CA ASN A 297 -14.00 -12.70 9.75
C ASN A 297 -13.22 -11.45 10.17
N LEU A 298 -12.24 -11.03 9.38
CA LEU A 298 -11.42 -9.85 9.67
C LEU A 298 -12.23 -8.55 9.61
N THR A 299 -13.24 -8.49 8.75
CA THR A 299 -14.18 -7.36 8.69
C THR A 299 -15.11 -7.33 9.91
N ALA A 300 -15.61 -8.49 10.33
CA ALA A 300 -16.42 -8.62 11.54
C ALA A 300 -15.64 -8.19 12.80
N LYS A 301 -14.34 -8.45 12.83
CA LYS A 301 -13.44 -8.00 13.91
C LYS A 301 -13.02 -6.52 13.81
N GLY A 302 -13.46 -5.80 12.78
CA GLY A 302 -13.13 -4.38 12.58
C GLY A 302 -11.69 -4.14 12.08
N ILE A 303 -10.97 -5.18 11.64
CA ILE A 303 -9.61 -5.07 11.09
C ILE A 303 -9.68 -4.53 9.66
N TYR A 304 -10.63 -5.00 8.86
CA TYR A 304 -10.92 -4.44 7.54
C TYR A 304 -12.14 -3.50 7.61
N ASP A 305 -12.07 -2.39 6.87
CA ASP A 305 -13.15 -1.42 6.75
C ASP A 305 -14.29 -1.96 5.88
N LYS A 306 -15.49 -2.02 6.44
CA LYS A 306 -16.70 -2.55 5.76
C LYS A 306 -16.98 -1.85 4.43
N ARG A 307 -16.75 -0.52 4.36
CA ARG A 307 -17.01 0.27 3.15
C ARG A 307 -16.06 -0.13 2.03
N MET A 308 -14.77 -0.38 2.37
CA MET A 308 -13.80 -0.88 1.40
C MET A 308 -14.13 -2.29 0.96
N MET A 309 -14.47 -3.20 1.88
CA MET A 309 -14.83 -4.58 1.52
C MET A 309 -16.05 -4.61 0.59
N LYS A 310 -17.09 -3.84 0.89
CA LYS A 310 -18.26 -3.68 0.01
C LYS A 310 -17.86 -3.15 -1.38
N LEU A 311 -17.03 -2.12 -1.41
CA LEU A 311 -16.55 -1.52 -2.66
C LEU A 311 -15.80 -2.55 -3.52
N LEU A 312 -14.86 -3.29 -2.92
CA LEU A 312 -14.07 -4.31 -3.61
C LEU A 312 -14.95 -5.47 -4.09
N TRP A 313 -15.93 -5.90 -3.30
CA TRP A 313 -16.94 -6.88 -3.74
C TRP A 313 -17.73 -6.38 -4.96
N GLN A 314 -18.17 -5.11 -4.95
CA GLN A 314 -18.88 -4.51 -6.09
C GLN A 314 -18.00 -4.46 -7.34
N PHE A 315 -16.72 -4.12 -7.20
CA PHE A 315 -15.79 -4.13 -8.34
C PHE A 315 -15.59 -5.54 -8.88
N ARG A 316 -15.34 -6.56 -8.02
CA ARG A 316 -15.21 -7.96 -8.44
C ARG A 316 -16.44 -8.43 -9.21
N CYS A 317 -17.64 -8.17 -8.67
CA CYS A 317 -18.88 -8.65 -9.28
C CYS A 317 -19.26 -7.91 -10.56
N ARG A 318 -18.78 -6.69 -10.78
CA ARG A 318 -18.91 -5.98 -12.06
C ARG A 318 -17.97 -6.57 -13.13
N GLU A 319 -16.78 -7.04 -12.72
CA GLU A 319 -15.81 -7.62 -13.65
C GLU A 319 -16.14 -9.06 -13.99
N ASP A 320 -16.60 -9.83 -13.02
CA ASP A 320 -16.98 -11.24 -13.18
C ASP A 320 -18.28 -11.52 -12.40
N ALA A 321 -19.43 -11.31 -13.06
CA ALA A 321 -20.73 -11.57 -12.48
C ALA A 321 -20.99 -13.08 -12.22
N LYS A 322 -20.17 -13.98 -12.77
CA LYS A 322 -20.25 -15.42 -12.55
C LYS A 322 -19.47 -15.89 -11.33
N ASN A 323 -18.67 -15.01 -10.73
CA ASN A 323 -17.96 -15.33 -9.51
C ASN A 323 -18.96 -15.74 -8.41
N PHE A 324 -18.73 -16.89 -7.78
CA PHE A 324 -19.64 -17.46 -6.79
C PHE A 324 -19.87 -16.51 -5.58
N GLU A 325 -18.90 -15.68 -5.25
CA GLU A 325 -19.00 -14.70 -4.15
C GLU A 325 -20.10 -13.66 -4.39
N CYS A 326 -20.45 -13.40 -5.65
CA CYS A 326 -21.46 -12.40 -6.01
C CYS A 326 -22.88 -12.83 -5.68
N GLY A 327 -23.14 -14.15 -5.70
CA GLY A 327 -24.42 -14.74 -5.32
C GLY A 327 -24.63 -14.81 -3.80
N LEU A 328 -23.56 -14.81 -3.01
CA LEU A 328 -23.61 -15.02 -1.56
C LEU A 328 -23.91 -13.73 -0.76
N GLN A 329 -23.62 -12.57 -1.31
CA GLN A 329 -23.85 -11.22 -0.74
C GLN A 329 -23.32 -10.98 0.68
N ASP A 330 -22.49 -11.85 1.24
CA ASP A 330 -21.97 -11.72 2.61
C ASP A 330 -21.04 -10.51 2.77
N GLU A 331 -20.40 -10.07 1.70
CA GLU A 331 -19.55 -8.88 1.66
C GLU A 331 -20.32 -7.62 1.19
N ASN A 332 -21.63 -7.73 0.94
CA ASN A 332 -22.50 -6.59 0.66
C ASN A 332 -22.97 -5.94 1.96
N TYR A 333 -22.02 -5.48 2.76
CA TYR A 333 -22.29 -4.82 4.03
C TYR A 333 -23.26 -3.64 3.85
N LYS A 334 -24.38 -3.67 4.58
CA LYS A 334 -25.42 -2.61 4.61
C LYS A 334 -24.96 -1.40 5.41
#